data_c200f01db5c7a86373851adff30a8214
#
_entry.id   c200f01db5c7a86373851adff30a8214
#
_cell.length_a   1.000
_cell.length_b   1.000
_cell.length_c   1.000
_cell.angle_alpha   90.00
_cell.angle_beta   90.00
_cell.angle_gamma   90.00
#
_symmetry.space_group_name_H-M   'P 1'
#
loop_
_entity.id
_entity.type
_entity.pdbx_description
1 polymer ?
#
loop_
_entity_poly.entity_id
_entity_poly.type
_entity_poly.pdbx_seq_one_letter_code
_entity_poly.pdbx_strand_id
1 'polypeptide(L)'
;ITLYAEVGLAAAACEGYGILLDITDPASPVRVDEIADINFSYWHNATFNNDGSKVMFGDEWGGGTGPKCRDTDPAEWGANALFTIKDNALSFDTYYKIPSVSTVYENCVSHNGSMIPVPGRDIMVQAWYQGGISVFDWTDSNSPTEIAFFDRGPISSEELLVGGSWSAYWYNGHIYSSEIARGLDVLQLSPNPFLTQNEIDAANTVKLKYKNAQGQPMYKWPASFALAKAYVDQLDRDPEMSQEMIQQLRDGIYTAEMSGNMDVLMDLAGTVNANASGAHADKMNKLASTLQDLAQG
;
A
#
# COMPACT_ATOMS: atom_id res chain seq x y z
N ILE A 1 3.89 -17.10 -2.56
CA ILE A 1 3.18 -17.12 -1.27
C ILE A 1 3.63 -15.97 -0.39
N THR A 2 2.68 -15.36 0.33
CA THR A 2 2.94 -14.35 1.36
C THR A 2 2.36 -14.85 2.68
N LEU A 3 3.22 -14.92 3.70
CA LEU A 3 2.86 -15.32 5.06
C LEU A 3 2.57 -14.07 5.89
N TYR A 4 1.40 -14.01 6.51
CA TYR A 4 1.02 -12.95 7.43
C TYR A 4 0.71 -13.52 8.81
N ALA A 5 1.78 -13.86 9.53
CA ALA A 5 1.69 -14.62 10.79
C ALA A 5 0.89 -13.89 11.88
N GLU A 6 0.97 -12.55 11.94
CA GLU A 6 0.27 -11.74 12.94
C GLU A 6 -1.26 -11.81 12.83
N VAL A 7 -1.78 -12.10 11.63
CA VAL A 7 -3.22 -12.29 11.40
C VAL A 7 -3.60 -13.77 11.22
N GLY A 8 -2.62 -14.67 11.26
CA GLY A 8 -2.84 -16.11 11.10
C GLY A 8 -3.18 -16.55 9.67
N LEU A 9 -2.88 -15.72 8.66
CA LEU A 9 -3.22 -15.99 7.26
C LEU A 9 -1.99 -16.11 6.37
N ALA A 10 -2.12 -16.86 5.29
CA ALA A 10 -1.21 -16.80 4.15
C ALA A 10 -2.01 -16.77 2.84
N ALA A 11 -1.49 -16.09 1.85
CA ALA A 11 -2.05 -16.09 0.50
C ALA A 11 -1.01 -16.61 -0.49
N ALA A 12 -1.41 -17.55 -1.35
CA ALA A 12 -0.56 -18.10 -2.37
C ALA A 12 -1.19 -17.96 -3.75
N ALA A 13 -0.38 -17.51 -4.70
CA ALA A 13 -0.69 -17.49 -6.10
C ALA A 13 -0.10 -18.74 -6.76
N CYS A 14 -0.94 -19.56 -7.36
CA CYS A 14 -0.62 -20.92 -7.80
C CYS A 14 -0.83 -21.08 -9.30
N GLU A 15 -0.28 -20.19 -10.11
CA GLU A 15 -0.41 -20.14 -11.57
C GLU A 15 -1.86 -20.00 -12.06
N GLY A 16 -2.69 -21.01 -11.87
CA GLY A 16 -4.08 -21.03 -12.33
C GLY A 16 -5.10 -20.43 -11.36
N TYR A 17 -4.74 -20.19 -10.11
CA TYR A 17 -5.65 -19.67 -9.07
C TYR A 17 -4.92 -19.11 -7.86
N GLY A 18 -5.61 -18.31 -7.08
CA GLY A 18 -5.20 -17.83 -5.76
C GLY A 18 -5.82 -18.64 -4.64
N ILE A 19 -5.11 -18.85 -3.54
CA ILE A 19 -5.62 -19.52 -2.34
C ILE A 19 -5.40 -18.69 -1.09
N LEU A 20 -6.32 -18.81 -0.16
CA LEU A 20 -6.19 -18.28 1.20
C LEU A 20 -6.03 -19.45 2.17
N LEU A 21 -5.02 -19.36 3.04
CA LEU A 21 -4.70 -20.38 4.02
C LEU A 21 -4.83 -19.79 5.43
N ASP A 22 -5.46 -20.54 6.33
CA ASP A 22 -5.30 -20.39 7.77
C ASP A 22 -3.98 -21.05 8.19
N ILE A 23 -3.09 -20.26 8.78
CA ILE A 23 -1.77 -20.66 9.29
C ILE A 23 -1.64 -20.42 10.80
N THR A 24 -2.74 -20.33 11.53
CA THR A 24 -2.73 -20.21 13.00
C THR A 24 -1.97 -21.37 13.65
N ASP A 25 -2.08 -22.58 13.09
CA ASP A 25 -1.12 -23.67 13.32
C ASP A 25 -0.23 -23.86 12.10
N PRO A 26 0.99 -23.32 12.08
CA PRO A 26 1.86 -23.37 10.90
C PRO A 26 2.34 -24.80 10.55
N ALA A 27 2.18 -25.76 11.47
CA ALA A 27 2.48 -27.18 11.21
C ALA A 27 1.33 -27.89 10.50
N SER A 28 0.12 -27.31 10.51
CA SER A 28 -1.10 -27.88 9.92
C SER A 28 -1.91 -26.81 9.18
N PRO A 29 -1.36 -26.17 8.12
CA PRO A 29 -2.07 -25.10 7.40
C PRO A 29 -3.33 -25.65 6.73
N VAL A 30 -4.41 -24.87 6.77
CA VAL A 30 -5.70 -25.24 6.19
C VAL A 30 -6.06 -24.26 5.08
N ARG A 31 -6.37 -24.77 3.88
CA ARG A 31 -6.95 -23.94 2.84
C ARG A 31 -8.37 -23.57 3.23
N VAL A 32 -8.63 -22.26 3.38
CA VAL A 32 -9.95 -21.76 3.80
C VAL A 32 -10.74 -21.21 2.62
N ASP A 33 -10.06 -20.75 1.55
CA ASP A 33 -10.73 -20.33 0.32
C ASP A 33 -9.80 -20.43 -0.90
N GLU A 34 -10.40 -20.40 -2.11
CA GLU A 34 -9.70 -20.34 -3.39
C GLU A 34 -10.49 -19.55 -4.40
N ILE A 35 -9.79 -18.89 -5.32
CA ILE A 35 -10.39 -18.10 -6.39
C ILE A 35 -9.62 -18.29 -7.70
N ALA A 36 -10.36 -18.43 -8.79
CA ALA A 36 -9.86 -18.40 -10.16
C ALA A 36 -10.49 -17.24 -10.93
N ASP A 37 -9.79 -16.73 -11.93
CA ASP A 37 -10.26 -15.64 -12.76
C ASP A 37 -9.93 -15.96 -14.23
N ILE A 38 -10.92 -15.88 -15.10
CA ILE A 38 -10.77 -16.15 -16.54
C ILE A 38 -9.86 -15.13 -17.24
N ASN A 39 -9.71 -13.93 -16.67
CA ASN A 39 -8.87 -12.85 -17.19
C ASN A 39 -7.40 -13.00 -16.78
N PHE A 40 -7.10 -13.82 -15.78
CA PHE A 40 -5.74 -14.05 -15.31
C PHE A 40 -5.12 -15.25 -16.00
N SER A 41 -3.89 -15.06 -16.48
CA SER A 41 -3.12 -16.11 -17.15
C SER A 41 -2.09 -16.78 -16.21
N TYR A 42 -1.53 -16.03 -15.26
CA TYR A 42 -0.49 -16.55 -14.38
C TYR A 42 -0.53 -15.86 -13.01
N TRP A 43 -1.28 -16.44 -12.09
CA TRP A 43 -1.33 -15.98 -10.69
C TRP A 43 0.06 -16.11 -10.07
N HIS A 44 0.70 -14.98 -9.72
CA HIS A 44 2.13 -14.97 -9.40
C HIS A 44 2.46 -14.50 -7.99
N ASN A 45 1.83 -13.45 -7.49
CA ASN A 45 2.10 -12.89 -6.17
C ASN A 45 0.82 -12.56 -5.39
N ALA A 46 0.97 -12.37 -4.08
CA ALA A 46 -0.10 -11.93 -3.20
C ALA A 46 0.44 -10.95 -2.17
N THR A 47 -0.38 -9.96 -1.78
CA THR A 47 -0.03 -8.99 -0.73
C THR A 47 -1.29 -8.63 0.05
N PHE A 48 -1.24 -8.74 1.39
CA PHE A 48 -2.34 -8.28 2.25
C PHE A 48 -2.22 -6.78 2.52
N ASN A 49 -3.35 -6.14 2.87
CA ASN A 49 -3.31 -4.84 3.54
C ASN A 49 -2.86 -4.99 5.00
N ASN A 50 -2.70 -3.87 5.73
CA ASN A 50 -2.04 -3.91 7.04
C ASN A 50 -2.86 -4.58 8.15
N ASP A 51 -4.16 -4.72 8.03
CA ASP A 51 -5.01 -5.40 9.02
C ASP A 51 -5.45 -6.81 8.59
N GLY A 52 -5.07 -7.24 7.38
CA GLY A 52 -5.41 -8.54 6.84
C GLY A 52 -6.87 -8.68 6.37
N SER A 53 -7.60 -7.58 6.28
CA SER A 53 -8.99 -7.56 5.80
C SER A 53 -9.11 -7.60 4.28
N LYS A 54 -8.00 -7.39 3.57
CA LYS A 54 -7.92 -7.42 2.11
C LYS A 54 -6.67 -8.13 1.64
N VAL A 55 -6.75 -8.70 0.44
CA VAL A 55 -5.60 -9.29 -0.26
C VAL A 55 -5.66 -8.92 -1.74
N MET A 56 -4.50 -8.71 -2.31
CA MET A 56 -4.30 -8.47 -3.73
C MET A 56 -3.51 -9.63 -4.32
N PHE A 57 -3.92 -10.11 -5.49
CA PHE A 57 -3.16 -11.06 -6.30
C PHE A 57 -2.75 -10.41 -7.62
N GLY A 58 -1.53 -10.65 -8.05
CA GLY A 58 -1.00 -10.16 -9.32
C GLY A 58 -0.95 -11.25 -10.39
N ASP A 59 -1.27 -10.84 -11.63
CA ASP A 59 -1.18 -11.67 -12.83
C ASP A 59 0.13 -11.37 -13.58
N GLU A 60 1.09 -12.26 -13.53
CA GLU A 60 2.31 -12.17 -14.32
C GLU A 60 2.12 -12.74 -15.72
N TRP A 61 1.15 -12.32 -16.43
CA TRP A 61 0.76 -12.86 -17.75
C TRP A 61 1.97 -13.27 -18.62
N GLY A 62 2.04 -14.56 -18.96
CA GLY A 62 3.09 -15.11 -19.81
C GLY A 62 4.49 -15.02 -19.20
N GLY A 63 4.63 -14.96 -17.86
CA GLY A 63 5.91 -14.84 -17.17
C GLY A 63 6.59 -13.50 -17.44
N GLY A 64 5.83 -12.44 -17.62
CA GLY A 64 6.33 -11.07 -17.78
C GLY A 64 7.12 -10.81 -19.06
N THR A 65 7.05 -11.66 -20.06
CA THR A 65 7.88 -11.55 -21.28
C THR A 65 7.25 -10.74 -22.40
N GLY A 66 5.94 -10.42 -22.29
CA GLY A 66 5.20 -9.72 -23.34
C GLY A 66 4.65 -8.37 -22.90
N PRO A 67 4.27 -7.51 -23.86
CA PRO A 67 3.60 -6.26 -23.58
C PRO A 67 2.13 -6.52 -23.24
N LYS A 68 1.67 -6.12 -22.04
CA LYS A 68 0.27 -6.21 -21.60
C LYS A 68 -0.24 -4.89 -21.01
N CYS A 69 0.49 -3.78 -21.18
CA CYS A 69 0.09 -2.46 -20.75
C CYS A 69 -0.12 -1.48 -21.92
N ARG A 70 -0.46 -1.99 -23.11
CA ARG A 70 -0.80 -1.16 -24.27
C ARG A 70 -2.25 -0.69 -24.17
N ASP A 71 -2.58 0.38 -24.84
CA ASP A 71 -3.96 0.89 -24.97
C ASP A 71 -4.94 -0.10 -25.60
N THR A 72 -4.43 -1.08 -26.36
CA THR A 72 -5.18 -2.15 -27.00
C THR A 72 -5.36 -3.40 -26.13
N ASP A 73 -4.64 -3.50 -25.01
CA ASP A 73 -4.74 -4.66 -24.11
C ASP A 73 -5.94 -4.49 -23.16
N PRO A 74 -6.71 -5.54 -22.87
CA PRO A 74 -7.72 -5.51 -21.82
C PRO A 74 -7.13 -5.05 -20.47
N ALA A 75 -7.90 -4.26 -19.73
CA ALA A 75 -7.44 -3.70 -18.45
C ALA A 75 -7.15 -4.79 -17.41
N GLU A 76 -7.80 -5.93 -17.53
CA GLU A 76 -7.68 -7.07 -16.60
C GLU A 76 -6.40 -7.89 -16.83
N TRP A 77 -5.82 -7.85 -18.04
CA TRP A 77 -4.66 -8.68 -18.37
C TRP A 77 -3.37 -8.15 -17.78
N GLY A 78 -2.64 -9.00 -17.05
CA GLY A 78 -1.42 -8.61 -16.38
C GLY A 78 -1.65 -7.56 -15.28
N ALA A 79 -2.85 -7.52 -14.71
CA ALA A 79 -3.28 -6.61 -13.66
C ALA A 79 -3.15 -7.23 -12.26
N ASN A 80 -3.53 -6.48 -11.25
CA ASN A 80 -3.84 -6.99 -9.91
C ASN A 80 -5.34 -7.17 -9.78
N ALA A 81 -5.77 -8.25 -9.12
CA ALA A 81 -7.13 -8.43 -8.64
C ALA A 81 -7.17 -8.21 -7.13
N LEU A 82 -8.06 -7.35 -6.67
CA LEU A 82 -8.23 -6.94 -5.29
C LEU A 82 -9.43 -7.66 -4.68
N PHE A 83 -9.26 -8.15 -3.46
CA PHE A 83 -10.29 -8.90 -2.73
C PHE A 83 -10.43 -8.40 -1.31
N THR A 84 -11.66 -8.28 -0.84
CA THR A 84 -12.01 -8.19 0.57
C THR A 84 -12.05 -9.59 1.19
N ILE A 85 -11.51 -9.73 2.40
CA ILE A 85 -11.54 -10.97 3.19
C ILE A 85 -12.57 -10.79 4.30
N LYS A 86 -13.59 -11.62 4.31
CA LYS A 86 -14.59 -11.66 5.37
C LYS A 86 -14.92 -13.11 5.73
N ASP A 87 -14.85 -13.43 7.01
CA ASP A 87 -15.12 -14.78 7.52
C ASP A 87 -14.29 -15.85 6.80
N ASN A 88 -13.01 -15.52 6.50
CA ASN A 88 -12.06 -16.34 5.72
C ASN A 88 -12.50 -16.62 4.27
N ALA A 89 -13.41 -15.83 3.71
CA ALA A 89 -13.82 -15.92 2.32
C ALA A 89 -13.34 -14.71 1.52
N LEU A 90 -12.97 -14.94 0.26
CA LEU A 90 -12.52 -13.93 -0.70
C LEU A 90 -13.71 -13.38 -1.48
N SER A 91 -13.87 -12.07 -1.49
CA SER A 91 -14.84 -11.37 -2.32
C SER A 91 -14.09 -10.44 -3.27
N PHE A 92 -14.27 -10.63 -4.58
CA PHE A 92 -13.66 -9.79 -5.59
C PHE A 92 -14.23 -8.36 -5.53
N ASP A 93 -13.34 -7.37 -5.53
CA ASP A 93 -13.70 -5.95 -5.51
C ASP A 93 -13.47 -5.32 -6.90
N THR A 94 -12.22 -5.32 -7.40
CA THR A 94 -11.88 -4.73 -8.70
C THR A 94 -10.50 -5.17 -9.16
N TYR A 95 -10.11 -4.70 -10.35
CA TYR A 95 -8.73 -4.78 -10.84
C TYR A 95 -7.99 -3.46 -10.67
N TYR A 96 -6.68 -3.54 -10.50
CA TYR A 96 -5.77 -2.41 -10.63
C TYR A 96 -4.72 -2.71 -11.69
N LYS A 97 -4.54 -1.78 -12.62
CA LYS A 97 -3.46 -1.76 -13.59
C LYS A 97 -2.85 -0.36 -13.65
N ILE A 98 -1.55 -0.27 -13.95
CA ILE A 98 -0.93 1.04 -14.13
C ILE A 98 -1.65 1.83 -15.23
N PRO A 99 -1.87 3.15 -15.03
CA PRO A 99 -2.56 3.97 -16.03
C PRO A 99 -1.67 4.35 -17.22
N SER A 100 -0.35 4.19 -17.10
CA SER A 100 0.57 4.47 -18.19
C SER A 100 0.45 3.44 -19.30
N VAL A 101 0.57 3.92 -20.55
CA VAL A 101 0.51 3.08 -21.76
C VAL A 101 1.91 2.79 -22.24
N SER A 102 2.24 1.49 -22.33
CA SER A 102 3.53 1.01 -22.84
C SER A 102 3.48 0.74 -24.33
N THR A 103 4.64 0.74 -24.99
CA THR A 103 4.79 0.39 -26.39
C THR A 103 4.78 -1.13 -26.62
N VAL A 104 4.80 -1.56 -27.87
CA VAL A 104 4.97 -2.99 -28.21
C VAL A 104 6.35 -3.56 -27.88
N TYR A 105 7.30 -2.69 -27.56
CA TYR A 105 8.67 -3.05 -27.24
C TYR A 105 8.97 -3.16 -25.74
N GLU A 106 7.94 -2.97 -24.91
CA GLU A 106 8.05 -2.99 -23.45
C GLU A 106 7.25 -4.17 -22.88
N ASN A 107 7.95 -5.14 -22.28
CA ASN A 107 7.27 -6.13 -21.46
C ASN A 107 6.71 -5.45 -20.20
N CYS A 108 5.44 -5.65 -19.94
CA CYS A 108 4.76 -4.99 -18.84
C CYS A 108 3.56 -5.83 -18.36
N VAL A 109 3.63 -6.21 -17.08
CA VAL A 109 2.57 -6.84 -16.27
C VAL A 109 2.83 -6.53 -14.81
N SER A 110 1.85 -6.78 -13.93
CA SER A 110 2.07 -6.71 -12.49
C SER A 110 3.11 -7.73 -12.02
N HIS A 111 3.99 -7.32 -11.12
CA HIS A 111 4.99 -8.20 -10.52
C HIS A 111 5.11 -7.93 -9.01
N ASN A 112 6.28 -8.18 -8.41
CA ASN A 112 6.44 -8.16 -6.96
C ASN A 112 6.47 -6.74 -6.36
N GLY A 113 5.91 -6.62 -5.17
CA GLY A 113 5.88 -5.37 -4.43
C GLY A 113 5.71 -5.55 -2.94
N SER A 114 5.49 -4.45 -2.24
CA SER A 114 5.18 -4.45 -0.80
C SER A 114 4.33 -3.26 -0.39
N MET A 115 3.67 -3.38 0.75
CA MET A 115 3.03 -2.24 1.39
C MET A 115 4.05 -1.19 1.82
N ILE A 116 3.64 0.08 1.74
CA ILE A 116 4.32 1.24 2.36
C ILE A 116 3.53 1.59 3.62
N PRO A 117 4.15 1.71 4.80
CA PRO A 117 3.45 1.90 6.07
C PRO A 117 2.93 3.33 6.27
N VAL A 118 2.09 3.81 5.35
CA VAL A 118 1.37 5.08 5.56
C VAL A 118 0.22 4.81 6.54
N PRO A 119 0.16 5.52 7.70
CA PRO A 119 -0.82 5.22 8.72
C PRO A 119 -2.25 5.43 8.20
N GLY A 120 -3.14 4.46 8.46
CA GLY A 120 -4.56 4.55 8.10
C GLY A 120 -4.87 4.49 6.60
N ARG A 121 -3.88 4.09 5.78
CA ARG A 121 -4.04 3.90 4.32
C ARG A 121 -3.37 2.62 3.86
N ASP A 122 -3.94 2.02 2.84
CA ASP A 122 -3.37 0.85 2.18
C ASP A 122 -2.61 1.32 0.93
N ILE A 123 -1.31 1.60 1.10
CA ILE A 123 -0.45 2.07 0.02
C ILE A 123 0.48 0.95 -0.40
N MET A 124 0.47 0.61 -1.69
CA MET A 124 1.32 -0.40 -2.30
C MET A 124 2.39 0.25 -3.16
N VAL A 125 3.61 -0.26 -3.12
CA VAL A 125 4.61 -0.06 -4.18
C VAL A 125 4.82 -1.37 -4.91
N GLN A 126 4.82 -1.33 -6.25
CA GLN A 126 4.89 -2.54 -7.08
C GLN A 126 5.67 -2.31 -8.37
N ALA A 127 6.40 -3.34 -8.78
CA ALA A 127 7.11 -3.40 -10.05
C ALA A 127 6.19 -3.86 -11.19
N TRP A 128 6.40 -3.30 -12.38
CA TRP A 128 5.64 -3.58 -13.60
C TRP A 128 6.57 -3.81 -14.80
N TYR A 129 7.73 -4.41 -14.58
CA TYR A 129 8.76 -4.59 -15.60
C TYR A 129 9.13 -3.26 -16.27
N GLN A 130 9.06 -3.15 -17.62
CA GLN A 130 9.33 -1.89 -18.32
C GLN A 130 8.21 -0.84 -18.18
N GLY A 131 7.05 -1.20 -17.63
CA GLY A 131 6.08 -0.23 -17.12
C GLY A 131 6.54 0.51 -15.85
N GLY A 132 7.73 0.14 -15.34
CA GLY A 132 8.38 0.81 -14.22
C GLY A 132 7.88 0.38 -12.85
N ILE A 133 7.73 1.35 -11.95
CA ILE A 133 7.27 1.17 -10.57
C ILE A 133 6.05 2.05 -10.37
N SER A 134 4.98 1.48 -9.84
CA SER A 134 3.77 2.19 -9.44
C SER A 134 3.66 2.21 -7.93
N VAL A 135 3.25 3.35 -7.37
CA VAL A 135 2.78 3.49 -6.00
C VAL A 135 1.31 3.86 -6.06
N PHE A 136 0.46 3.03 -5.48
CA PHE A 136 -0.97 3.23 -5.54
C PHE A 136 -1.65 3.05 -4.19
N ASP A 137 -2.72 3.81 -4.01
CA ASP A 137 -3.63 3.74 -2.88
C ASP A 137 -4.78 2.80 -3.22
N TRP A 138 -4.99 1.78 -2.41
CA TRP A 138 -6.11 0.84 -2.49
C TRP A 138 -6.87 0.73 -1.17
N THR A 139 -6.84 1.83 -0.39
CA THR A 139 -7.62 1.96 0.84
C THR A 139 -9.10 1.72 0.57
N ASP A 140 -9.62 2.29 -0.53
CA ASP A 140 -10.86 1.83 -1.16
C ASP A 140 -10.49 0.80 -2.24
N SER A 141 -10.70 -0.48 -1.95
CA SER A 141 -10.40 -1.57 -2.88
C SER A 141 -11.28 -1.59 -4.14
N ASN A 142 -12.37 -0.83 -4.16
CA ASN A 142 -13.20 -0.66 -5.36
C ASN A 142 -12.72 0.46 -6.28
N SER A 143 -11.83 1.35 -5.80
CA SER A 143 -11.34 2.52 -6.54
C SER A 143 -9.85 2.78 -6.30
N PRO A 144 -8.97 1.81 -6.59
CA PRO A 144 -7.53 2.00 -6.43
C PRO A 144 -7.00 3.09 -7.37
N THR A 145 -6.07 3.92 -6.87
CA THR A 145 -5.57 5.08 -7.61
C THR A 145 -4.05 5.17 -7.52
N GLU A 146 -3.36 5.32 -8.67
CA GLU A 146 -1.94 5.63 -8.68
C GLU A 146 -1.67 7.01 -8.07
N ILE A 147 -0.72 7.09 -7.15
CA ILE A 147 -0.35 8.32 -6.45
C ILE A 147 1.10 8.75 -6.69
N ALA A 148 1.94 7.86 -7.19
CA ALA A 148 3.31 8.15 -7.62
C ALA A 148 3.80 7.03 -8.56
N PHE A 149 4.80 7.33 -9.37
CA PHE A 149 5.42 6.36 -10.27
C PHE A 149 6.89 6.68 -10.54
N PHE A 150 7.61 5.71 -11.04
CA PHE A 150 8.94 5.86 -11.60
C PHE A 150 9.07 4.97 -12.83
N ASP A 151 9.32 5.57 -13.99
CA ASP A 151 9.47 4.87 -15.26
C ASP A 151 10.66 5.45 -16.04
N ARG A 152 11.41 4.59 -16.72
CA ARG A 152 12.57 4.93 -17.57
C ARG A 152 12.29 4.78 -19.06
N GLY A 153 11.10 4.30 -19.41
CA GLY A 153 10.76 3.91 -20.77
C GLY A 153 11.50 2.65 -21.25
N PRO A 154 11.31 2.29 -22.53
CA PRO A 154 11.81 1.05 -23.11
C PRO A 154 13.33 0.94 -23.10
N ILE A 155 13.82 -0.29 -23.02
CA ILE A 155 15.25 -0.61 -23.22
C ILE A 155 15.63 -0.41 -24.69
N SER A 156 14.74 -0.79 -25.61
CA SER A 156 14.88 -0.58 -27.04
C SER A 156 13.58 0.01 -27.61
N SER A 157 13.74 0.91 -28.58
CA SER A 157 12.62 1.46 -29.36
C SER A 157 12.33 0.71 -30.65
N GLU A 158 13.09 -0.38 -30.93
CA GLU A 158 13.04 -1.10 -32.21
C GLU A 158 12.67 -2.58 -32.06
N GLU A 159 12.93 -3.17 -30.87
CA GLU A 159 12.66 -4.57 -30.59
C GLU A 159 12.25 -4.80 -29.13
N LEU A 160 11.45 -5.82 -28.89
CA LEU A 160 11.09 -6.25 -27.55
C LEU A 160 12.25 -6.95 -26.86
N LEU A 161 12.87 -6.25 -25.91
CA LEU A 161 13.84 -6.82 -24.98
C LEU A 161 13.20 -6.96 -23.62
N VAL A 162 13.40 -8.10 -22.97
CA VAL A 162 12.90 -8.31 -21.60
C VAL A 162 13.72 -7.52 -20.61
N GLY A 163 13.09 -6.68 -19.81
CA GLY A 163 13.76 -5.84 -18.81
C GLY A 163 12.77 -5.15 -17.88
N GLY A 164 13.25 -4.10 -17.24
CA GLY A 164 12.47 -3.29 -16.32
C GLY A 164 12.49 -3.78 -14.86
N SER A 165 11.67 -3.18 -14.02
CA SER A 165 11.62 -3.45 -12.61
C SER A 165 11.06 -4.84 -12.31
N TRP A 166 11.88 -5.71 -11.72
CA TRP A 166 11.50 -7.08 -11.31
C TRP A 166 10.75 -7.09 -9.98
N SER A 167 11.19 -6.26 -9.01
CA SER A 167 10.56 -6.14 -7.69
C SER A 167 10.77 -4.74 -7.13
N ALA A 168 9.83 -4.27 -6.32
CA ALA A 168 9.94 -2.98 -5.65
C ALA A 168 9.46 -3.11 -4.19
N TYR A 169 10.39 -2.96 -3.24
CA TYR A 169 10.10 -3.16 -1.82
C TYR A 169 10.43 -1.92 -1.01
N TRP A 170 9.47 -1.47 -0.19
CA TRP A 170 9.74 -0.45 0.81
C TRP A 170 10.52 -1.04 2.01
N TYR A 171 11.57 -0.36 2.41
CA TYR A 171 12.33 -0.69 3.61
C TYR A 171 12.94 0.56 4.23
N ASN A 172 12.50 0.88 5.46
CA ASN A 172 13.05 1.96 6.28
C ASN A 172 13.21 3.31 5.57
N GLY A 173 12.18 3.74 4.83
CA GLY A 173 12.13 5.05 4.18
C GLY A 173 12.57 5.08 2.73
N HIS A 174 12.99 3.95 2.18
CA HIS A 174 13.40 3.83 0.78
C HIS A 174 12.64 2.71 0.07
N ILE A 175 12.53 2.82 -1.23
CA ILE A 175 12.06 1.78 -2.14
C ILE A 175 13.28 1.22 -2.86
N TYR A 176 13.48 -0.09 -2.74
CA TYR A 176 14.55 -0.83 -3.41
C TYR A 176 13.94 -1.63 -4.55
N SER A 177 14.41 -1.41 -5.76
CA SER A 177 13.95 -2.14 -6.93
C SER A 177 15.13 -2.80 -7.64
N SER A 178 15.00 -4.11 -7.89
CA SER A 178 15.87 -4.80 -8.84
C SER A 178 15.37 -4.56 -10.26
N GLU A 179 16.22 -4.06 -11.12
CA GLU A 179 15.93 -3.81 -12.52
C GLU A 179 16.76 -4.77 -13.38
N ILE A 180 16.10 -5.53 -14.26
CA ILE A 180 16.70 -6.67 -14.97
C ILE A 180 17.92 -6.26 -15.81
N ALA A 181 17.80 -5.14 -16.54
CA ALA A 181 18.85 -4.71 -17.46
C ALA A 181 19.80 -3.66 -16.88
N ARG A 182 19.37 -2.92 -15.83
CA ARG A 182 20.07 -1.71 -15.35
C ARG A 182 20.56 -1.82 -13.90
N GLY A 183 20.21 -2.89 -13.17
CA GLY A 183 20.74 -3.24 -11.86
C GLY A 183 19.82 -2.89 -10.70
N LEU A 184 20.23 -2.03 -9.77
CA LEU A 184 19.49 -1.68 -8.56
C LEU A 184 19.12 -0.21 -8.55
N ASP A 185 17.85 0.06 -8.31
CA ASP A 185 17.35 1.40 -8.02
C ASP A 185 17.05 1.56 -6.53
N VAL A 186 17.41 2.71 -5.98
CA VAL A 186 17.08 3.12 -4.63
C VAL A 186 16.35 4.46 -4.72
N LEU A 187 15.06 4.45 -4.37
CA LEU A 187 14.16 5.58 -4.55
C LEU A 187 13.60 6.04 -3.21
N GLN A 188 13.17 7.28 -3.16
CA GLN A 188 12.40 7.86 -2.05
C GLN A 188 11.10 8.45 -2.58
N LEU A 189 10.06 8.42 -1.75
CA LEU A 189 8.82 9.13 -2.03
C LEU A 189 9.05 10.63 -1.91
N SER A 190 8.44 11.38 -2.83
CA SER A 190 8.32 12.84 -2.73
C SER A 190 6.88 13.22 -2.43
N PRO A 191 6.64 14.27 -1.63
CA PRO A 191 5.30 14.72 -1.35
C PRO A 191 4.60 15.21 -2.62
N ASN A 192 3.30 14.96 -2.68
CA ASN A 192 2.42 15.38 -3.76
C ASN A 192 0.98 15.58 -3.21
N PRO A 193 0.00 16.01 -4.03
CA PRO A 193 -1.36 16.23 -3.53
C PRO A 193 -2.04 15.02 -2.91
N PHE A 194 -1.61 13.80 -3.25
CA PHE A 194 -2.19 12.53 -2.75
C PHE A 194 -1.42 11.96 -1.55
N LEU A 195 -0.19 12.41 -1.31
CA LEU A 195 0.69 11.90 -0.25
C LEU A 195 1.52 13.05 0.32
N THR A 196 1.20 13.49 1.54
CA THR A 196 1.87 14.64 2.16
C THR A 196 3.22 14.26 2.75
N GLN A 197 4.08 15.27 3.03
CA GLN A 197 5.33 15.05 3.74
C GLN A 197 5.09 14.45 5.13
N ASN A 198 4.03 14.86 5.84
CA ASN A 198 3.71 14.31 7.16
C ASN A 198 3.35 12.81 7.08
N GLU A 199 2.66 12.37 6.02
CA GLU A 199 2.38 10.95 5.79
C GLU A 199 3.65 10.16 5.49
N ILE A 200 4.58 10.72 4.71
CA ILE A 200 5.90 10.11 4.44
C ILE A 200 6.72 10.03 5.74
N ASP A 201 6.74 11.10 6.53
CA ASP A 201 7.46 11.14 7.80
C ASP A 201 6.88 10.13 8.80
N ALA A 202 5.56 10.01 8.87
CA ALA A 202 4.89 9.01 9.69
C ALA A 202 5.23 7.57 9.24
N ALA A 203 5.22 7.29 7.93
CA ALA A 203 5.66 6.02 7.39
C ALA A 203 7.12 5.72 7.77
N ASN A 204 7.98 6.73 7.77
CA ASN A 204 9.39 6.61 8.12
C ASN A 204 9.66 6.39 9.61
N THR A 205 8.66 6.52 10.49
CA THR A 205 8.77 6.13 11.91
C THR A 205 8.79 4.62 12.09
N VAL A 206 8.21 3.87 11.15
CA VAL A 206 8.24 2.40 11.15
C VAL A 206 9.66 1.93 10.80
N LYS A 207 10.25 1.12 11.68
CA LYS A 207 11.60 0.57 11.47
C LYS A 207 11.56 -0.96 11.49
N LEU A 208 11.98 -1.53 10.38
CA LEU A 208 12.11 -2.98 10.24
C LEU A 208 13.57 -3.39 10.46
N LYS A 209 13.78 -4.46 11.23
CA LYS A 209 15.11 -5.03 11.44
C LYS A 209 15.66 -5.69 10.17
N TYR A 210 14.77 -6.31 9.39
CA TYR A 210 15.07 -6.95 8.11
C TYR A 210 13.81 -6.94 7.24
N LYS A 211 13.97 -7.15 5.94
CA LYS A 211 12.88 -7.36 4.99
C LYS A 211 12.90 -8.81 4.53
N ASN A 212 11.75 -9.49 4.67
CA ASN A 212 11.49 -10.78 4.03
C ASN A 212 10.40 -10.56 2.98
N ALA A 213 10.69 -10.86 1.71
CA ALA A 213 9.74 -10.67 0.62
C ALA A 213 8.49 -11.57 0.73
N GLN A 214 8.62 -12.71 1.41
CA GLN A 214 7.52 -13.67 1.63
C GLN A 214 6.87 -13.56 3.02
N GLY A 215 7.40 -12.73 3.89
CA GLY A 215 6.85 -12.49 5.22
C GLY A 215 6.35 -11.06 5.32
N GLN A 216 5.05 -10.88 5.44
CA GLN A 216 4.46 -9.56 5.63
C GLN A 216 4.40 -9.22 7.12
N PRO A 217 5.04 -8.13 7.58
CA PRO A 217 4.90 -7.66 8.95
C PRO A 217 3.63 -6.84 9.11
N MET A 218 3.01 -6.88 10.28
CA MET A 218 2.02 -5.88 10.67
C MET A 218 2.74 -4.60 11.09
N TYR A 219 2.53 -3.53 10.35
CA TYR A 219 3.09 -2.23 10.68
C TYR A 219 2.39 -1.62 11.90
N LYS A 220 3.20 -1.07 12.79
CA LYS A 220 2.76 -0.33 13.98
C LYS A 220 3.53 0.98 14.03
N TRP A 221 2.81 2.06 14.26
CA TRP A 221 3.40 3.39 14.30
C TRP A 221 3.59 3.81 15.76
N PRO A 222 4.81 4.21 16.16
CA PRO A 222 4.98 4.84 17.47
C PRO A 222 4.27 6.19 17.50
N ALA A 223 3.71 6.57 18.65
CA ALA A 223 3.17 7.90 18.83
C ALA A 223 4.24 8.94 18.50
N SER A 224 3.92 9.86 17.59
CA SER A 224 4.82 10.89 17.11
C SER A 224 4.05 12.08 16.53
N PHE A 225 4.66 13.26 16.53
CA PHE A 225 4.05 14.42 15.86
C PHE A 225 3.82 14.16 14.37
N ALA A 226 4.72 13.42 13.70
CA ALA A 226 4.53 13.03 12.31
C ALA A 226 3.25 12.19 12.13
N LEU A 227 2.99 11.22 13.03
CA LEU A 227 1.77 10.41 12.99
C LEU A 227 0.52 11.25 13.20
N ALA A 228 0.51 12.15 14.20
CA ALA A 228 -0.62 13.04 14.44
C ALA A 228 -0.90 13.96 13.24
N LYS A 229 0.14 14.59 12.68
CA LYS A 229 0.05 15.45 11.49
C LYS A 229 -0.44 14.70 10.26
N ALA A 230 0.00 13.44 10.06
CA ALA A 230 -0.45 12.59 8.97
C ALA A 230 -1.96 12.36 9.02
N TYR A 231 -2.51 12.05 10.20
CA TYR A 231 -3.96 11.89 10.36
C TYR A 231 -4.71 13.21 10.11
N VAL A 232 -4.18 14.34 10.57
CA VAL A 232 -4.80 15.66 10.29
C VAL A 232 -4.81 15.96 8.79
N ASP A 233 -3.72 15.71 8.07
CA ASP A 233 -3.66 15.91 6.62
C ASP A 233 -4.64 14.99 5.87
N GLN A 234 -4.85 13.78 6.36
CA GLN A 234 -5.84 12.87 5.79
C GLN A 234 -7.28 13.31 6.06
N LEU A 235 -7.55 13.88 7.24
CA LEU A 235 -8.84 14.47 7.56
C LEU A 235 -9.11 15.73 6.74
N ASP A 236 -8.08 16.57 6.48
CA ASP A 236 -8.18 17.78 5.68
C ASP A 236 -8.55 17.52 4.20
N ARG A 237 -8.19 16.34 3.67
CA ARG A 237 -8.61 15.93 2.32
C ARG A 237 -10.08 15.54 2.22
N ASP A 238 -10.75 15.38 3.35
CA ASP A 238 -12.15 15.03 3.37
C ASP A 238 -13.02 16.29 3.33
N PRO A 239 -13.90 16.46 2.31
CA PRO A 239 -14.70 17.65 2.15
C PRO A 239 -15.78 17.84 3.26
N GLU A 240 -16.09 16.79 4.02
CA GLU A 240 -17.05 16.86 5.13
C GLU A 240 -16.41 17.37 6.43
N MET A 241 -15.07 17.45 6.49
CA MET A 241 -14.37 17.92 7.68
C MET A 241 -14.38 19.44 7.79
N SER A 242 -14.64 19.94 9.00
CA SER A 242 -14.60 21.37 9.31
C SER A 242 -13.18 21.91 9.19
N GLN A 243 -12.98 22.90 8.32
CA GLN A 243 -11.71 23.59 8.16
C GLN A 243 -11.25 24.31 9.44
N GLU A 244 -12.22 24.78 10.26
CA GLU A 244 -11.92 25.37 11.56
C GLU A 244 -11.30 24.33 12.51
N MET A 245 -11.86 23.12 12.55
CA MET A 245 -11.32 22.01 13.33
C MET A 245 -9.93 21.61 12.83
N ILE A 246 -9.73 21.46 11.52
CA ILE A 246 -8.43 21.14 10.92
C ILE A 246 -7.38 22.16 11.33
N GLN A 247 -7.70 23.47 11.24
CA GLN A 247 -6.78 24.53 11.64
C GLN A 247 -6.48 24.50 13.15
N GLN A 248 -7.49 24.28 13.98
CA GLN A 248 -7.31 24.13 15.44
C GLN A 248 -6.37 22.96 15.78
N LEU A 249 -6.53 21.83 15.09
CA LEU A 249 -5.65 20.67 15.28
C LEU A 249 -4.21 20.97 14.86
N ARG A 250 -4.02 21.62 13.71
CA ARG A 250 -2.68 22.02 13.24
C ARG A 250 -1.99 22.98 14.19
N ASP A 251 -2.67 24.01 14.63
CA ASP A 251 -2.12 25.02 15.54
C ASP A 251 -1.76 24.43 16.92
N GLY A 252 -2.62 23.57 17.45
CA GLY A 252 -2.39 22.95 18.74
C GLY A 252 -1.25 21.90 18.70
N ILE A 253 -1.19 21.07 17.66
CA ILE A 253 -0.09 20.12 17.47
C ILE A 253 1.24 20.86 17.27
N TYR A 254 1.26 21.93 16.47
CA TYR A 254 2.45 22.76 16.29
C TYR A 254 2.89 23.43 17.59
N THR A 255 1.93 23.95 18.36
CA THR A 255 2.22 24.58 19.67
C THR A 255 2.85 23.58 20.63
N ALA A 256 2.29 22.37 20.73
CA ALA A 256 2.85 21.33 21.59
C ALA A 256 4.26 20.92 21.15
N GLU A 257 4.47 20.72 19.85
CA GLU A 257 5.78 20.34 19.30
C GLU A 257 6.86 21.39 19.55
N MET A 258 6.52 22.67 19.38
CA MET A 258 7.49 23.77 19.50
C MET A 258 7.74 24.21 20.95
N SER A 259 6.73 24.15 21.82
CA SER A 259 6.84 24.64 23.19
C SER A 259 7.15 23.53 24.21
N GLY A 260 6.91 22.27 23.85
CA GLY A 260 6.94 21.14 24.76
C GLY A 260 5.75 21.10 25.74
N ASN A 261 4.73 21.95 25.54
CA ASN A 261 3.52 21.92 26.37
C ASN A 261 2.55 20.85 25.85
N MET A 262 2.59 19.68 26.48
CA MET A 262 1.79 18.52 26.11
C MET A 262 0.33 18.58 26.60
N ASP A 263 -0.01 19.46 27.54
CA ASP A 263 -1.39 19.60 28.04
C ASP A 263 -2.36 19.96 26.91
N VAL A 264 -1.92 20.74 25.93
CA VAL A 264 -2.70 21.11 24.74
C VAL A 264 -3.16 19.87 23.96
N LEU A 265 -2.37 18.80 23.92
CA LEU A 265 -2.70 17.58 23.20
C LEU A 265 -3.86 16.81 23.87
N MET A 266 -3.97 16.86 25.18
CA MET A 266 -5.09 16.23 25.91
C MET A 266 -6.42 16.94 25.59
N ASP A 267 -6.42 18.26 25.53
CA ASP A 267 -7.61 19.05 25.18
C ASP A 267 -8.02 18.78 23.71
N LEU A 268 -7.05 18.71 22.80
CA LEU A 268 -7.30 18.36 21.41
C LEU A 268 -7.86 16.94 21.29
N ALA A 269 -7.29 15.96 21.99
CA ALA A 269 -7.77 14.59 21.99
C ALA A 269 -9.23 14.51 22.47
N GLY A 270 -9.58 15.26 23.50
CA GLY A 270 -10.97 15.40 23.98
C GLY A 270 -11.89 15.96 22.90
N THR A 271 -11.47 17.01 22.21
CA THR A 271 -12.22 17.63 21.11
C THR A 271 -12.41 16.66 19.94
N VAL A 272 -11.37 15.94 19.53
CA VAL A 272 -11.43 14.95 18.46
C VAL A 272 -12.38 13.82 18.80
N ASN A 273 -12.27 13.25 20.01
CA ASN A 273 -13.16 12.17 20.46
C ASN A 273 -14.64 12.59 20.52
N ALA A 274 -14.91 13.81 20.97
CA ALA A 274 -16.28 14.33 21.05
C ALA A 274 -16.94 14.51 19.66
N ASN A 275 -16.14 14.64 18.60
CA ASN A 275 -16.60 14.82 17.23
C ASN A 275 -16.41 13.57 16.35
N ALA A 276 -15.84 12.49 16.88
CA ALA A 276 -15.61 11.26 16.15
C ALA A 276 -16.94 10.56 15.81
N SER A 277 -17.39 10.71 14.58
CA SER A 277 -18.66 10.13 14.12
C SER A 277 -18.61 9.83 12.62
N GLY A 278 -19.54 8.99 12.13
CA GLY A 278 -19.69 8.69 10.71
C GLY A 278 -18.47 8.00 10.12
N ALA A 279 -18.19 8.27 8.86
CA ALA A 279 -17.11 7.65 8.07
C ALA A 279 -15.70 8.00 8.60
N HIS A 280 -15.56 9.10 9.36
CA HIS A 280 -14.26 9.58 9.87
C HIS A 280 -13.94 9.06 11.27
N ALA A 281 -14.89 8.40 11.95
CA ALA A 281 -14.76 8.02 13.35
C ALA A 281 -13.50 7.23 13.65
N ASP A 282 -13.15 6.24 12.83
CA ASP A 282 -11.97 5.42 13.02
C ASP A 282 -10.67 6.25 12.97
N LYS A 283 -10.56 7.13 11.97
CA LYS A 283 -9.37 7.99 11.80
C LYS A 283 -9.26 9.03 12.92
N MET A 284 -10.38 9.61 13.33
CA MET A 284 -10.43 10.55 14.45
C MET A 284 -10.06 9.85 15.77
N ASN A 285 -10.55 8.65 16.00
CA ASN A 285 -10.17 7.87 17.19
C ASN A 285 -8.67 7.53 17.21
N LYS A 286 -8.08 7.17 16.06
CA LYS A 286 -6.64 6.95 15.92
C LYS A 286 -5.84 8.23 16.20
N LEU A 287 -6.29 9.38 15.68
CA LEU A 287 -5.67 10.68 15.99
C LEU A 287 -5.77 10.99 17.47
N ALA A 288 -6.95 10.86 18.09
CA ALA A 288 -7.13 11.13 19.52
C ALA A 288 -6.23 10.24 20.38
N SER A 289 -6.14 8.94 20.08
CA SER A 289 -5.23 8.02 20.77
C SER A 289 -3.77 8.48 20.61
N THR A 290 -3.36 8.86 19.40
CA THR A 290 -1.99 9.35 19.15
C THR A 290 -1.67 10.61 19.97
N LEU A 291 -2.63 11.55 20.06
CA LEU A 291 -2.45 12.78 20.87
C LEU A 291 -2.37 12.47 22.37
N GLN A 292 -3.16 11.52 22.87
CA GLN A 292 -3.11 11.06 24.27
C GLN A 292 -1.77 10.39 24.59
N ASP A 293 -1.31 9.51 23.72
CA ASP A 293 -0.04 8.79 23.89
C ASP A 293 1.15 9.78 23.90
N LEU A 294 1.12 10.79 23.00
CA LEU A 294 2.12 11.86 22.99
C LEU A 294 2.10 12.72 24.26
N ALA A 295 0.92 12.95 24.81
CA ALA A 295 0.79 13.75 26.05
C ALA A 295 1.28 13.01 27.30
N GLN A 296 1.31 11.69 27.25
CA GLN A 296 1.75 10.84 28.37
C GLN A 296 3.24 10.50 28.33
N GLY A 297 3.95 10.76 27.22
CA GLY A 297 5.39 10.53 27.01
C GLY A 297 5.70 9.14 26.62
#